data_f9828f89308bf66876cb4b3a78565782
#
_entry.id   f9828f89308bf66876cb4b3a78565782
#
_cell.length_a   1.000
_cell.length_b   1.000
_cell.length_c   1.000
_cell.angle_alpha   90.00
_cell.angle_beta   90.00
_cell.angle_gamma   90.00
#
_symmetry.space_group_name_H-M   'P 1'
#
loop_
_entity.id
_entity.type
_entity.pdbx_description
1 polymer ?
#
loop_
_entity_poly.entity_id
_entity_poly.type
_entity_poly.pdbx_seq_one_letter_code
_entity_poly.pdbx_strand_id
1 'polypeptide(L)'
;MKKLIFSFALSLAAVSAPVAAQTTTGAIAINHSDLALSTPAGIAALDARIAHAVRLACGFDKNERNLMLSIAQKRCLAAKQAEISASRQAAIAAATVTPRTLAAR
;
A
#
# COMPACT_ATOMS: atom_id res chain seq x y z
N MET A 1 -20.60 62.74 -21.13
CA MET A 1 -21.25 61.42 -21.06
C MET A 1 -20.21 60.36 -21.14
N LYS A 2 -19.74 59.89 -20.02
CA LYS A 2 -18.69 58.91 -19.94
C LYS A 2 -19.30 57.56 -19.60
N LYS A 3 -19.23 56.64 -20.56
CA LYS A 3 -19.67 55.27 -20.37
C LYS A 3 -18.55 54.47 -19.71
N LEU A 4 -18.72 54.17 -18.46
CA LEU A 4 -17.85 53.24 -17.73
C LEU A 4 -18.30 51.82 -18.05
N ILE A 5 -17.50 51.15 -18.84
CA ILE A 5 -17.68 49.74 -19.12
C ILE A 5 -16.90 48.98 -18.04
N PHE A 6 -17.60 48.43 -17.09
CA PHE A 6 -17.04 47.53 -16.10
C PHE A 6 -16.95 46.11 -16.71
N SER A 7 -15.78 45.76 -17.16
CA SER A 7 -15.50 44.37 -17.57
C SER A 7 -15.21 43.54 -16.34
N PHE A 8 -16.20 42.80 -15.92
CA PHE A 8 -16.01 41.81 -14.86
C PHE A 8 -15.47 40.53 -15.49
N ALA A 9 -14.16 40.36 -15.41
CA ALA A 9 -13.53 39.11 -15.81
C ALA A 9 -13.72 38.06 -14.68
N LEU A 10 -14.69 37.20 -14.89
CA LEU A 10 -14.95 36.07 -13.99
C LEU A 10 -13.95 34.95 -14.32
N SER A 11 -12.86 34.93 -13.59
CA SER A 11 -11.89 33.85 -13.68
C SER A 11 -12.41 32.62 -12.93
N LEU A 12 -13.02 31.70 -13.65
CA LEU A 12 -13.27 30.34 -13.12
C LEU A 12 -11.94 29.60 -13.06
N ALA A 13 -11.36 29.58 -11.88
CA ALA A 13 -10.29 28.64 -11.58
C ALA A 13 -10.91 27.25 -11.41
N ALA A 14 -10.84 26.45 -12.46
CA ALA A 14 -11.17 25.04 -12.36
C ALA A 14 -10.08 24.37 -11.53
N VAL A 15 -10.36 24.12 -10.27
CA VAL A 15 -9.55 23.26 -9.42
C VAL A 15 -9.81 21.84 -9.87
N SER A 16 -9.00 21.38 -10.80
CA SER A 16 -8.93 19.95 -11.15
C SER A 16 -8.24 19.25 -10.01
N ALA A 17 -9.00 18.79 -9.02
CA ALA A 17 -8.47 17.84 -8.06
C ALA A 17 -8.09 16.57 -8.82
N PRO A 18 -6.85 16.06 -8.69
CA PRO A 18 -6.53 14.76 -9.23
C PRO A 18 -7.39 13.75 -8.47
N VAL A 19 -8.38 13.23 -9.14
CA VAL A 19 -9.02 12.01 -8.68
C VAL A 19 -7.94 10.96 -8.78
N ALA A 20 -7.28 10.69 -7.66
CA ALA A 20 -6.44 9.53 -7.56
C ALA A 20 -7.36 8.34 -7.85
N ALA A 21 -7.21 7.76 -9.03
CA ALA A 21 -7.87 6.54 -9.38
C ALA A 21 -7.37 5.50 -8.37
N GLN A 22 -8.15 5.30 -7.31
CA GLN A 22 -7.93 4.20 -6.41
C GLN A 22 -8.33 2.95 -7.18
N THR A 23 -7.37 2.37 -7.86
CA THR A 23 -7.49 1.01 -8.33
C THR A 23 -7.55 0.13 -7.09
N THR A 24 -8.75 -0.09 -6.59
CA THR A 24 -9.04 -0.99 -5.48
C THR A 24 -8.90 -2.46 -5.87
N THR A 25 -8.21 -2.74 -6.96
CA THR A 25 -7.88 -4.09 -7.34
C THR A 25 -6.76 -4.61 -6.45
N GLY A 26 -7.15 -5.06 -5.25
CA GLY A 26 -6.32 -5.97 -4.48
C GLY A 26 -5.15 -5.36 -3.70
N ALA A 27 -5.24 -4.09 -3.28
CA ALA A 27 -4.31 -3.59 -2.28
C ALA A 27 -4.51 -4.38 -0.97
N ILE A 28 -3.48 -5.13 -0.58
CA ILE A 28 -3.50 -5.93 0.65
C ILE A 28 -3.12 -5.02 1.81
N ALA A 29 -4.08 -4.70 2.67
CA ALA A 29 -3.84 -3.99 3.91
C ALA A 29 -3.44 -4.99 5.00
N ILE A 30 -2.25 -4.83 5.56
CA ILE A 30 -1.76 -5.69 6.65
C ILE A 30 -1.61 -4.83 7.89
N ASN A 31 -2.38 -5.14 8.91
CA ASN A 31 -2.24 -4.51 10.21
C ASN A 31 -0.97 -5.04 10.90
N HIS A 32 -0.12 -4.12 11.34
CA HIS A 32 1.12 -4.42 12.04
C HIS A 32 1.33 -3.56 13.30
N SER A 33 0.33 -2.81 13.73
CA SER A 33 0.42 -1.89 14.88
C SER A 33 0.73 -2.59 16.20
N ASP A 34 0.40 -3.88 16.31
CA ASP A 34 0.65 -4.74 17.46
C ASP A 34 2.02 -5.43 17.44
N LEU A 35 2.80 -5.24 16.36
CA LEU A 35 4.07 -5.90 16.18
C LEU A 35 5.26 -4.98 16.53
N ALA A 36 6.22 -5.50 17.26
CA ALA A 36 7.49 -4.84 17.54
C ALA A 36 8.45 -4.99 16.34
N LEU A 37 8.29 -4.15 15.31
CA LEU A 37 9.07 -4.23 14.06
C LEU A 37 10.53 -3.85 14.22
N SER A 38 10.94 -3.37 15.38
CA SER A 38 12.36 -3.18 15.74
C SER A 38 13.05 -4.46 16.19
N THR A 39 12.30 -5.55 16.33
CA THR A 39 12.80 -6.85 16.76
C THR A 39 12.70 -7.89 15.63
N PRO A 40 13.63 -8.87 15.57
CA PRO A 40 13.54 -9.95 14.57
C PRO A 40 12.25 -10.76 14.68
N ALA A 41 11.76 -10.99 15.90
CA ALA A 41 10.50 -11.71 16.13
C ALA A 41 9.29 -10.95 15.58
N GLY A 42 9.24 -9.63 15.75
CA GLY A 42 8.18 -8.78 15.19
C GLY A 42 8.20 -8.77 13.66
N ILE A 43 9.38 -8.70 13.06
CA ILE A 43 9.54 -8.76 11.60
C ILE A 43 9.10 -10.13 11.06
N ALA A 44 9.47 -11.23 11.72
CA ALA A 44 9.04 -12.57 11.33
C ALA A 44 7.52 -12.72 11.41
N ALA A 45 6.89 -12.14 12.42
CA ALA A 45 5.43 -12.15 12.55
C ALA A 45 4.76 -11.34 11.43
N LEU A 46 5.34 -10.20 11.05
CA LEU A 46 4.88 -9.41 9.90
C LEU A 46 4.97 -10.23 8.61
N ASP A 47 6.10 -10.88 8.37
CA ASP A 47 6.30 -11.70 7.18
C ASP A 47 5.32 -12.87 7.09
N ALA A 48 4.99 -13.49 8.21
CA ALA A 48 3.97 -14.52 8.27
C ALA A 48 2.58 -14.01 7.91
N ARG A 49 2.21 -12.82 8.40
CA ARG A 49 0.93 -12.15 8.04
C ARG A 49 0.88 -11.79 6.56
N ILE A 50 1.97 -11.27 6.03
CA ILE A 50 2.11 -10.95 4.60
C ILE A 50 1.91 -12.22 3.76
N ALA A 51 2.62 -13.29 4.08
CA ALA A 51 2.52 -14.55 3.34
C ALA A 51 1.09 -15.11 3.37
N HIS A 52 0.42 -15.04 4.50
CA HIS A 52 -0.97 -15.49 4.64
C HIS A 52 -1.92 -14.63 3.80
N ALA A 53 -1.83 -13.31 3.91
CA ALA A 53 -2.69 -12.38 3.19
C ALA A 53 -2.51 -12.50 1.67
N VAL A 54 -1.27 -12.65 1.19
CA VAL A 54 -0.96 -12.83 -0.23
C VAL A 54 -1.56 -14.14 -0.76
N ARG A 55 -1.47 -15.22 -0.01
CA ARG A 55 -2.10 -16.49 -0.39
C ARG A 55 -3.61 -16.38 -0.50
N LEU A 56 -4.24 -15.73 0.46
CA LEU A 56 -5.70 -15.49 0.42
C LEU A 56 -6.09 -14.64 -0.78
N ALA A 57 -5.36 -13.57 -1.04
CA ALA A 57 -5.64 -12.66 -2.17
C ALA A 57 -5.49 -13.35 -3.53
N CYS A 58 -4.56 -14.29 -3.64
CA CYS A 58 -4.33 -15.04 -4.88
C CYS A 58 -5.15 -16.34 -4.97
N GLY A 59 -5.97 -16.66 -3.99
CA GLY A 59 -6.73 -17.92 -3.97
C GLY A 59 -5.83 -19.15 -4.00
N PHE A 60 -4.69 -19.10 -3.32
CA PHE A 60 -3.70 -20.18 -3.39
C PHE A 60 -4.22 -21.46 -2.75
N ASP A 61 -4.27 -22.53 -3.52
CA ASP A 61 -4.53 -23.88 -3.07
C ASP A 61 -3.34 -24.79 -3.40
N LYS A 62 -2.74 -25.34 -2.35
CA LYS A 62 -1.61 -26.28 -2.48
C LYS A 62 -1.99 -27.62 -3.14
N ASN A 63 -3.29 -27.93 -3.16
CA ASN A 63 -3.81 -29.15 -3.75
C ASN A 63 -4.29 -28.95 -5.20
N GLU A 64 -4.08 -27.75 -5.76
CA GLU A 64 -4.49 -27.45 -7.13
C GLU A 64 -3.78 -28.36 -8.13
N ARG A 65 -4.56 -29.12 -8.86
CA ARG A 65 -4.07 -30.07 -9.88
C ARG A 65 -4.06 -29.50 -11.29
N ASN A 66 -4.74 -28.38 -11.49
CA ASN A 66 -4.76 -27.72 -12.79
C ASN A 66 -3.46 -26.93 -12.97
N LEU A 67 -2.64 -27.32 -13.93
CA LEU A 67 -1.35 -26.70 -14.19
C LEU A 67 -1.46 -25.21 -14.51
N MET A 68 -2.46 -24.80 -15.30
CA MET A 68 -2.64 -23.41 -15.69
C MET A 68 -3.02 -22.54 -14.49
N LEU A 69 -3.91 -23.03 -13.62
CA LEU A 69 -4.25 -22.35 -12.37
C LEU A 69 -3.07 -22.28 -11.43
N SER A 70 -2.30 -23.33 -11.30
CA SER A 70 -1.09 -23.35 -10.49
C SER A 70 -0.05 -22.32 -10.95
N ILE A 71 0.16 -22.18 -12.24
CA ILE A 71 1.05 -21.14 -12.81
C ILE A 71 0.48 -19.74 -12.53
N ALA A 72 -0.81 -19.53 -12.73
CA ALA A 72 -1.46 -18.25 -12.46
C ALA A 72 -1.36 -17.86 -10.98
N GLN A 73 -1.57 -18.80 -10.07
CA GLN A 73 -1.40 -18.59 -8.63
C GLN A 73 0.03 -18.19 -8.27
N LYS A 74 1.04 -18.87 -8.81
CA LYS A 74 2.45 -18.53 -8.59
C LYS A 74 2.80 -17.13 -9.09
N ARG A 75 2.30 -16.74 -10.26
CA ARG A 75 2.47 -15.38 -10.79
C ARG A 75 1.82 -14.33 -9.91
N CYS A 76 0.60 -14.60 -9.44
CA CYS A 76 -0.09 -13.73 -8.50
C CYS A 76 0.69 -13.54 -7.21
N LEU A 77 1.19 -14.63 -6.61
CA LEU A 77 2.01 -14.57 -5.39
C LEU A 77 3.25 -13.69 -5.59
N ALA A 78 3.97 -13.88 -6.70
CA ALA A 78 5.15 -13.09 -7.00
C ALA A 78 4.84 -11.60 -7.18
N ALA A 79 3.77 -11.27 -7.90
CA ALA A 79 3.34 -9.91 -8.13
C ALA A 79 2.92 -9.20 -6.83
N LYS A 80 2.12 -9.88 -6.00
CA LYS A 80 1.67 -9.34 -4.72
C LYS A 80 2.82 -9.18 -3.73
N GLN A 81 3.76 -10.09 -3.72
CA GLN A 81 4.96 -9.99 -2.91
C GLN A 81 5.83 -8.79 -3.31
N ALA A 82 5.97 -8.52 -4.59
CA ALA A 82 6.69 -7.35 -5.09
C ALA A 82 5.99 -6.03 -4.70
N GLU A 83 4.66 -5.97 -4.82
CA GLU A 83 3.87 -4.80 -4.41
C GLU A 83 4.05 -4.49 -2.92
N ILE A 84 4.04 -5.51 -2.08
CA ILE A 84 4.05 -5.35 -0.63
C ILE A 84 5.44 -5.10 -0.06
N SER A 85 6.51 -5.43 -0.79
CA SER A 85 7.89 -5.32 -0.31
C SER A 85 8.28 -3.90 0.08
N ALA A 86 7.87 -2.90 -0.70
CA ALA A 86 8.13 -1.49 -0.40
C ALA A 86 7.41 -1.03 0.88
N SER A 87 6.15 -1.42 1.05
CA SER A 87 5.38 -1.11 2.26
C SER A 87 5.96 -1.80 3.50
N ARG A 88 6.42 -3.04 3.36
CA ARG A 88 7.12 -3.78 4.41
C ARG A 88 8.37 -3.05 4.86
N GLN A 89 9.22 -2.67 3.93
CA GLN A 89 10.46 -1.93 4.24
C GLN A 89 10.18 -0.60 4.90
N ALA A 90 9.18 0.14 4.42
CA ALA A 90 8.77 1.41 5.00
C ALA A 90 8.28 1.25 6.45
N ALA A 91 7.50 0.21 6.73
CA ALA A 91 7.01 -0.08 8.08
C ALA A 91 8.16 -0.42 9.04
N ILE A 92 9.11 -1.23 8.62
CA ILE A 92 10.30 -1.58 9.40
C ILE A 92 11.18 -0.35 9.64
N ALA A 93 11.42 0.45 8.63
CA ALA A 93 12.20 1.68 8.75
C ALA A 93 11.56 2.69 9.71
N ALA A 94 10.24 2.88 9.65
CA ALA A 94 9.51 3.74 10.56
C ALA A 94 9.64 3.28 12.03
N ALA A 95 9.60 1.98 12.27
CA ALA A 95 9.77 1.41 13.62
C ALA A 95 11.18 1.61 14.18
N THR A 96 12.21 1.63 13.35
CA THR A 96 13.59 1.85 13.78
C THR A 96 13.89 3.32 14.03
N VAL A 97 13.21 4.25 13.38
CA VAL A 97 13.41 5.70 13.56
C VAL A 97 12.70 6.20 14.82
N THR A 98 11.50 5.75 15.11
CA THR A 98 10.69 6.21 16.25
C THR A 98 11.40 6.07 17.61
N PRO A 99 12.04 4.95 17.96
CA PRO A 99 12.77 4.82 19.22
C PRO A 99 13.95 5.79 19.33
N ARG A 100 14.65 6.07 18.24
CA ARG A 100 15.75 7.05 18.24
C ARG A 100 15.27 8.45 18.52
N THR A 101 14.16 8.86 17.93
CA THR A 101 13.57 10.19 18.14
C THR A 101 13.13 10.37 19.59
N LEU A 102 12.56 9.35 20.21
CA LEU A 102 12.16 9.35 21.62
C LEU A 102 13.36 9.33 22.57
N ALA A 103 14.42 8.61 22.24
CA ALA A 103 15.65 8.57 23.04
C ALA A 103 16.47 9.86 22.96
N ALA A 104 16.34 10.64 21.88
CA ALA A 104 17.04 11.93 21.70
C ALA A 104 16.35 13.10 22.41
N ARG A 105 15.21 12.88 23.02
CA ARG A 105 14.49 13.87 23.84
C ARG A 105 14.77 13.64 25.31
#